data_e07ba508dab9c30d2e8d79455d60e09e
#
_entry.id   e07ba508dab9c30d2e8d79455d60e09e
#
_cell.length_a   1.000
_cell.length_b   1.000
_cell.length_c   1.000
_cell.angle_alpha   90.00
_cell.angle_beta   90.00
_cell.angle_gamma   90.00
#
_symmetry.space_group_name_H-M   'P 1'
#
loop_
_entity.id
_entity.type
_entity.pdbx_description
1 polymer ?
#
loop_
_entity_poly.entity_id
_entity_poly.type
_entity_poly.pdbx_seq_one_letter_code
_entity_poly.pdbx_strand_id
1 'polypeptide(L)'
;MVASRVRPVDASRPEPRRRRRRSGGRRAALAGAALNVLIAACGGSSSTSNSFQIPGNNGMKGSAAAPARIHQVPGMPRVVSPVNLYSQTRRGDLSRATRGALDRVYVPNLKSNDVYVIDPRTLQVVDHYPSGGIDPQHVVPSYDLRTLWIANEDVPGTNGTVVPIDPRTGKPGVPIPVDNPYNLYFTPDGRSVIVVAEQRKRLDFRDPHTFALQASLPLPGCAGVNHGDFSIDGSYLILSCEFQRGLVKVDWRARAVLGYLQLAPDAVPQDVRVSPNGSTFYVADLQRGGLFTVDGNLFTETGFIATNVGAHGLVISRDGTKMYVANRGNQTQGVGPGHGPGSISVFDFATNRVVGEWTIPGGGSPDMGNVTPDGRRLFVSGRFDDVVYVFDTKTGAEVTIPVGKEPHGVAVWPQPGQYSLGHTGNMR
;
A
#
# COMPACT_ATOMS: atom_id res chain seq x y z
N MET A 1 -15.59 6.26 60.31
CA MET A 1 -16.33 5.07 60.77
C MET A 1 -17.59 4.94 59.94
N VAL A 2 -17.69 3.99 59.08
CA VAL A 2 -18.75 3.08 58.70
C VAL A 2 -18.24 2.27 57.53
N ALA A 3 -17.90 1.02 57.79
CA ALA A 3 -17.48 0.04 56.79
C ALA A 3 -18.71 -0.65 56.21
N SER A 4 -18.84 -0.69 54.89
CA SER A 4 -19.85 -1.48 54.19
C SER A 4 -19.16 -2.72 53.57
N ARG A 5 -19.54 -3.88 54.08
CA ARG A 5 -19.09 -5.19 53.61
C ARG A 5 -19.90 -5.60 52.36
N VAL A 6 -19.22 -5.94 51.28
CA VAL A 6 -19.82 -6.63 50.14
C VAL A 6 -19.53 -8.11 50.26
N ARG A 7 -20.59 -8.93 50.17
CA ARG A 7 -20.54 -10.43 50.20
C ARG A 7 -20.20 -10.97 48.79
N PRO A 8 -19.51 -12.10 48.68
CA PRO A 8 -19.30 -12.80 47.42
C PRO A 8 -20.54 -13.56 46.97
N VAL A 9 -20.79 -13.58 45.65
CA VAL A 9 -21.83 -14.32 44.97
C VAL A 9 -21.32 -15.70 44.63
N ASP A 10 -22.07 -16.73 45.03
CA ASP A 10 -21.84 -18.16 44.85
C ASP A 10 -22.16 -18.55 43.38
N ALA A 11 -21.22 -19.26 42.71
CA ALA A 11 -21.34 -19.74 41.34
C ALA A 11 -21.56 -21.27 41.36
N SER A 12 -22.84 -21.69 41.39
CA SER A 12 -23.20 -23.11 41.11
C SER A 12 -24.64 -23.25 40.65
N ARG A 13 -24.87 -23.25 39.33
CA ARG A 13 -26.05 -23.90 38.72
C ARG A 13 -25.71 -24.37 37.31
N PRO A 14 -26.01 -25.64 36.93
CA PRO A 14 -25.72 -26.17 35.60
C PRO A 14 -26.85 -25.87 34.60
N GLU A 15 -26.50 -25.59 33.36
CA GLU A 15 -27.42 -25.42 32.21
C GLU A 15 -27.98 -26.76 31.69
N PRO A 16 -29.21 -26.76 31.13
CA PRO A 16 -29.85 -27.97 30.61
C PRO A 16 -29.41 -28.30 29.17
N ARG A 17 -29.09 -29.58 28.98
CA ARG A 17 -28.76 -30.22 27.69
C ARG A 17 -29.93 -30.12 26.68
N ARG A 18 -29.72 -29.49 25.50
CA ARG A 18 -30.62 -29.58 24.33
C ARG A 18 -30.36 -30.86 23.52
N ARG A 19 -31.43 -31.64 23.34
CA ARG A 19 -31.51 -32.86 22.54
C ARG A 19 -31.29 -32.59 21.05
N ARG A 20 -30.39 -33.38 20.44
CA ARG A 20 -30.25 -33.50 18.99
C ARG A 20 -31.48 -34.21 18.40
N ARG A 21 -32.17 -33.58 17.47
CA ARG A 21 -33.10 -34.27 16.54
C ARG A 21 -32.31 -34.68 15.30
N ARG A 22 -32.26 -35.99 15.03
CA ARG A 22 -31.88 -36.56 13.74
C ARG A 22 -33.09 -36.42 12.80
N SER A 23 -32.92 -35.90 11.59
CA SER A 23 -33.85 -36.11 10.47
C SER A 23 -33.06 -36.73 9.32
N GLY A 24 -33.57 -37.85 8.89
CA GLY A 24 -32.99 -38.75 7.92
C GLY A 24 -33.12 -38.26 6.48
N GLY A 25 -32.33 -38.90 5.68
CA GLY A 25 -32.05 -38.59 4.32
C GLY A 25 -33.14 -38.84 3.29
N ARG A 26 -32.93 -38.32 2.12
CA ARG A 26 -33.36 -38.94 0.85
C ARG A 26 -32.30 -38.59 -0.20
N ARG A 27 -31.69 -39.65 -0.73
CA ARG A 27 -30.88 -39.59 -1.95
C ARG A 27 -31.82 -39.47 -3.14
N ALA A 28 -31.59 -38.52 -4.02
CA ALA A 28 -32.14 -38.55 -5.36
C ALA A 28 -30.96 -38.56 -6.36
N ALA A 29 -30.88 -39.67 -7.09
CA ALA A 29 -30.02 -39.85 -8.22
C ALA A 29 -30.67 -39.17 -9.44
N LEU A 30 -29.89 -38.38 -10.19
CA LEU A 30 -30.30 -37.94 -11.52
C LEU A 30 -29.20 -38.28 -12.52
N ALA A 31 -29.69 -38.99 -13.55
CA ALA A 31 -28.95 -39.60 -14.62
C ALA A 31 -28.36 -38.58 -15.61
N GLY A 32 -27.18 -38.91 -16.15
CA GLY A 32 -26.54 -38.17 -17.21
C GLY A 32 -27.24 -38.36 -18.56
N ALA A 33 -27.23 -37.31 -19.31
CA ALA A 33 -27.51 -37.35 -20.77
C ALA A 33 -26.29 -36.81 -21.53
N ALA A 34 -25.61 -37.72 -22.19
CA ALA A 34 -24.55 -37.40 -23.14
C ALA A 34 -25.17 -36.98 -24.47
N LEU A 35 -24.77 -35.81 -24.98
CA LEU A 35 -25.17 -35.36 -26.32
C LEU A 35 -23.97 -35.51 -27.25
N ASN A 36 -24.03 -36.49 -28.14
CA ASN A 36 -23.11 -36.67 -29.27
C ASN A 36 -23.51 -35.70 -30.38
N VAL A 37 -22.51 -34.88 -30.82
CA VAL A 37 -22.66 -34.13 -32.09
C VAL A 37 -21.76 -34.76 -33.14
N LEU A 38 -22.38 -35.25 -34.20
CA LEU A 38 -21.78 -35.81 -35.39
C LEU A 38 -21.04 -34.74 -36.21
N ILE A 39 -19.81 -35.05 -36.59
CA ILE A 39 -19.06 -34.32 -37.60
C ILE A 39 -19.46 -34.87 -38.95
N ALA A 40 -20.00 -34.03 -39.83
CA ALA A 40 -20.17 -34.34 -41.26
C ALA A 40 -19.04 -33.70 -42.06
N ALA A 41 -18.26 -34.52 -42.72
CA ALA A 41 -17.25 -34.12 -43.69
C ALA A 41 -17.86 -34.17 -45.09
N CYS A 42 -17.66 -33.10 -45.86
CA CYS A 42 -17.71 -33.08 -47.33
C CYS A 42 -16.72 -31.98 -47.72
N GLY A 43 -15.68 -32.16 -48.46
CA GLY A 43 -15.50 -32.79 -49.75
C GLY A 43 -15.09 -31.70 -50.75
N GLY A 44 -13.81 -31.55 -51.04
CA GLY A 44 -13.08 -31.22 -52.24
C GLY A 44 -13.47 -30.03 -53.12
N SER A 45 -12.52 -29.15 -53.43
CA SER A 45 -12.07 -28.94 -54.83
C SER A 45 -11.07 -27.79 -54.99
N SER A 46 -10.00 -28.15 -55.65
CA SER A 46 -9.22 -27.40 -56.65
C SER A 46 -8.51 -26.06 -56.27
N SER A 47 -7.23 -26.20 -56.27
CA SER A 47 -6.20 -25.21 -56.42
C SER A 47 -6.33 -24.28 -57.61
N THR A 48 -6.22 -22.98 -57.41
CA THR A 48 -5.67 -22.04 -58.38
C THR A 48 -4.66 -21.14 -57.67
N SER A 49 -3.41 -21.34 -58.02
CA SER A 49 -2.30 -20.49 -57.58
C SER A 49 -2.33 -19.16 -58.33
N ASN A 50 -2.70 -18.10 -57.65
CA ASN A 50 -2.41 -16.73 -58.09
C ASN A 50 -1.23 -16.20 -57.28
N SER A 51 -0.07 -16.15 -57.98
CA SER A 51 1.10 -15.44 -57.48
C SER A 51 0.89 -13.94 -57.50
N PHE A 52 0.60 -13.37 -56.36
CA PHE A 52 0.66 -11.91 -56.17
C PHE A 52 2.13 -11.53 -55.92
N GLN A 53 2.73 -10.80 -56.86
CA GLN A 53 4.00 -10.11 -56.67
C GLN A 53 3.77 -8.92 -55.70
N ILE A 54 4.47 -8.93 -54.59
CA ILE A 54 4.52 -7.82 -53.63
C ILE A 54 5.43 -6.73 -54.22
N PRO A 55 4.95 -5.48 -54.40
CA PRO A 55 5.84 -4.38 -54.77
C PRO A 55 6.84 -4.09 -53.65
N GLY A 56 8.08 -3.82 -54.03
CA GLY A 56 9.22 -3.60 -53.16
C GLY A 56 8.92 -2.61 -52.01
N ASN A 57 9.27 -3.03 -50.81
CA ASN A 57 9.21 -2.25 -49.59
C ASN A 57 10.27 -1.14 -49.63
N ASN A 58 9.88 0.05 -50.10
CA ASN A 58 10.68 1.26 -49.88
C ASN A 58 10.62 1.57 -48.38
N GLY A 59 11.72 1.35 -47.68
CA GLY A 59 11.89 1.58 -46.25
C GLY A 59 11.48 3.02 -45.85
N MET A 60 10.26 3.19 -45.42
CA MET A 60 9.90 4.31 -44.55
C MET A 60 10.57 4.04 -43.21
N LYS A 61 11.66 4.77 -42.96
CA LYS A 61 12.15 4.97 -41.61
C LYS A 61 11.00 5.64 -40.82
N GLY A 62 10.23 4.82 -40.10
CA GLY A 62 9.25 5.34 -39.16
C GLY A 62 9.98 6.24 -38.16
N SER A 63 9.77 7.54 -38.27
CA SER A 63 10.13 8.48 -37.23
C SER A 63 9.39 8.01 -35.98
N ALA A 64 10.12 7.52 -34.98
CA ALA A 64 9.55 7.23 -33.68
C ALA A 64 8.88 8.53 -33.19
N ALA A 65 7.56 8.52 -33.07
CA ALA A 65 6.84 9.67 -32.54
C ALA A 65 7.47 10.01 -31.18
N ALA A 66 7.79 11.30 -30.99
CA ALA A 66 8.31 11.76 -29.72
C ALA A 66 7.30 11.35 -28.63
N PRO A 67 7.75 10.82 -27.49
CA PRO A 67 6.83 10.38 -26.43
C PRO A 67 5.91 11.53 -26.05
N ALA A 68 4.60 11.26 -25.97
CA ALA A 68 3.58 12.23 -25.66
C ALA A 68 3.95 12.97 -24.37
N ARG A 69 3.95 14.31 -24.40
CA ARG A 69 4.17 15.11 -23.18
C ARG A 69 3.01 14.92 -22.23
N ILE A 70 3.31 14.65 -20.96
CA ILE A 70 2.29 14.63 -19.92
C ILE A 70 1.90 16.07 -19.60
N HIS A 71 0.60 16.35 -19.69
CA HIS A 71 0.02 17.63 -19.26
C HIS A 71 -0.24 17.58 -17.77
N GLN A 72 0.80 17.82 -16.99
CA GLN A 72 0.72 17.79 -15.52
C GLN A 72 -0.01 19.03 -14.97
N VAL A 73 -0.57 18.87 -13.77
CA VAL A 73 -1.26 19.96 -13.07
C VAL A 73 -0.33 21.14 -12.79
N PRO A 74 -0.82 22.40 -12.82
CA PRO A 74 -0.03 23.56 -12.46
C PRO A 74 0.53 23.47 -11.04
N GLY A 75 1.81 23.84 -10.88
CA GLY A 75 2.53 23.82 -9.61
C GLY A 75 3.25 22.49 -9.31
N MET A 76 2.88 21.38 -9.95
CA MET A 76 3.60 20.12 -9.84
C MET A 76 4.97 20.21 -10.54
N PRO A 77 6.05 19.67 -9.93
CA PRO A 77 7.34 19.55 -10.60
C PRO A 77 7.22 18.72 -11.89
N ARG A 78 8.06 19.07 -12.88
CA ARG A 78 7.96 18.43 -14.20
C ARG A 78 8.16 16.91 -14.13
N VAL A 79 7.23 16.17 -14.74
CA VAL A 79 7.41 14.73 -15.01
C VAL A 79 8.51 14.55 -16.06
N VAL A 80 9.63 13.97 -15.65
CA VAL A 80 10.84 13.85 -16.48
C VAL A 80 10.67 12.77 -17.55
N SER A 81 9.99 11.67 -17.22
CA SER A 81 9.74 10.58 -18.14
C SER A 81 8.25 10.23 -18.20
N PRO A 82 7.62 10.33 -19.39
CA PRO A 82 6.21 9.95 -19.53
C PRO A 82 5.96 8.45 -19.50
N VAL A 83 7.01 7.65 -19.55
CA VAL A 83 6.93 6.17 -19.53
C VAL A 83 7.50 5.56 -18.26
N ASN A 84 8.11 6.37 -17.38
CA ASN A 84 8.61 5.89 -16.10
C ASN A 84 8.54 6.98 -15.03
N LEU A 85 7.46 6.98 -14.26
CA LEU A 85 7.20 7.87 -13.14
C LEU A 85 8.32 7.81 -12.09
N TYR A 86 8.94 6.65 -11.93
CA TYR A 86 10.03 6.39 -10.97
C TYR A 86 11.43 6.66 -11.54
N SER A 87 11.52 7.38 -12.67
CA SER A 87 12.80 7.66 -13.32
C SER A 87 13.78 8.46 -12.46
N GLN A 88 13.28 9.23 -11.49
CA GLN A 88 14.07 10.04 -10.56
C GLN A 88 14.21 9.44 -9.15
N THR A 89 13.75 8.19 -8.93
CA THR A 89 13.89 7.50 -7.64
C THR A 89 14.95 6.39 -7.65
N ARG A 90 15.83 6.41 -8.65
CA ARG A 90 16.89 5.42 -8.83
C ARG A 90 18.01 5.62 -7.82
N ARG A 91 18.83 4.59 -7.69
CA ARG A 91 20.05 4.66 -6.90
C ARG A 91 20.89 5.88 -7.31
N GLY A 92 21.22 6.71 -6.33
CA GLY A 92 22.01 7.93 -6.53
C GLY A 92 21.19 9.22 -6.77
N ASP A 93 19.88 9.13 -6.98
CA ASP A 93 19.01 10.29 -7.26
C ASP A 93 18.54 10.99 -5.97
N LEU A 94 19.40 11.08 -4.96
CA LEU A 94 19.10 11.78 -3.72
C LEU A 94 18.99 13.29 -3.96
N SER A 95 17.89 13.88 -3.51
CA SER A 95 17.70 15.33 -3.54
C SER A 95 18.75 16.06 -2.69
N ARG A 96 19.13 17.27 -3.12
CA ARG A 96 19.95 18.16 -2.28
C ARG A 96 19.28 18.52 -0.95
N ALA A 97 17.95 18.46 -0.87
CA ALA A 97 17.20 18.74 0.33
C ALA A 97 17.50 17.73 1.47
N THR A 98 17.89 16.48 1.13
CA THR A 98 18.24 15.45 2.11
C THR A 98 19.69 15.51 2.59
N ARG A 99 20.49 16.49 2.13
CA ARG A 99 21.90 16.60 2.51
C ARG A 99 22.05 16.76 4.02
N GLY A 100 22.89 15.92 4.62
CA GLY A 100 23.14 15.88 6.06
C GLY A 100 22.11 15.09 6.86
N ALA A 101 21.10 14.51 6.22
CA ALA A 101 20.22 13.56 6.89
C ALA A 101 20.97 12.31 7.29
N LEU A 102 20.60 11.74 8.43
CA LEU A 102 21.14 10.46 8.91
C LEU A 102 20.55 9.31 8.09
N ASP A 103 21.39 8.30 7.77
CA ASP A 103 20.89 7.03 7.23
C ASP A 103 20.18 6.28 8.36
N ARG A 104 18.86 6.22 8.34
CA ARG A 104 18.03 5.61 9.38
C ARG A 104 16.79 4.93 8.81
N VAL A 105 16.31 3.94 9.56
CA VAL A 105 14.99 3.33 9.35
C VAL A 105 14.14 3.65 10.57
N TYR A 106 13.02 4.30 10.36
CA TYR A 106 12.08 4.68 11.41
C TYR A 106 10.91 3.71 11.42
N VAL A 107 10.65 3.11 12.56
CA VAL A 107 9.67 2.04 12.76
C VAL A 107 8.64 2.49 13.79
N PRO A 108 7.47 2.98 13.36
CA PRO A 108 6.37 3.29 14.28
C PRO A 108 5.72 1.98 14.73
N ASN A 109 5.45 1.86 16.03
CA ASN A 109 4.89 0.67 16.65
C ASN A 109 3.56 1.02 17.34
N LEU A 110 2.44 0.52 16.78
CA LEU A 110 1.09 0.92 17.17
C LEU A 110 0.81 0.72 18.65
N LYS A 111 1.10 -0.47 19.16
CA LYS A 111 0.69 -0.87 20.51
C LYS A 111 1.66 -0.48 21.61
N SER A 112 2.92 -0.24 21.30
CA SER A 112 3.87 0.33 22.25
C SER A 112 3.92 1.86 22.21
N ASN A 113 3.30 2.51 21.23
CA ASN A 113 3.22 3.98 21.07
C ASN A 113 4.61 4.64 21.00
N ASP A 114 5.51 4.02 20.28
CA ASP A 114 6.90 4.45 20.16
C ASP A 114 7.42 4.34 18.72
N VAL A 115 8.62 4.88 18.51
CA VAL A 115 9.38 4.76 17.26
C VAL A 115 10.74 4.19 17.57
N TYR A 116 11.06 3.06 16.96
CA TYR A 116 12.40 2.49 16.93
C TYR A 116 13.16 3.04 15.74
N VAL A 117 14.45 3.31 15.94
CA VAL A 117 15.34 3.83 14.90
C VAL A 117 16.46 2.82 14.67
N ILE A 118 16.56 2.33 13.43
CA ILE A 118 17.54 1.31 13.05
C ILE A 118 18.61 1.96 12.14
N ASP A 119 19.89 1.62 12.34
CA ASP A 119 20.94 1.90 11.36
C ASP A 119 20.89 0.83 10.26
N PRO A 120 20.57 1.22 8.99
CA PRO A 120 20.39 0.24 7.91
C PRO A 120 21.67 -0.48 7.49
N ARG A 121 22.85 -0.02 7.95
CA ARG A 121 24.14 -0.65 7.62
C ARG A 121 24.49 -1.74 8.62
N THR A 122 24.33 -1.45 9.92
CA THR A 122 24.66 -2.38 11.00
C THR A 122 23.49 -3.29 11.38
N LEU A 123 22.26 -2.94 10.99
CA LEU A 123 21.00 -3.61 11.37
C LEU A 123 20.75 -3.60 12.88
N GLN A 124 21.29 -2.58 13.57
CA GLN A 124 21.09 -2.40 15.01
C GLN A 124 20.10 -1.29 15.28
N VAL A 125 19.26 -1.47 16.32
CA VAL A 125 18.49 -0.38 16.90
C VAL A 125 19.47 0.58 17.56
N VAL A 126 19.45 1.85 17.12
CA VAL A 126 20.39 2.90 17.57
C VAL A 126 19.71 3.98 18.38
N ASP A 127 18.38 4.01 18.36
CA ASP A 127 17.58 4.96 19.14
C ASP A 127 16.16 4.42 19.33
N HIS A 128 15.45 4.95 20.33
CA HIS A 128 14.07 4.61 20.64
C HIS A 128 13.46 5.75 21.45
N TYR A 129 12.24 6.15 21.10
CA TYR A 129 11.53 7.24 21.78
C TYR A 129 10.01 7.11 21.64
N PRO A 130 9.22 7.70 22.58
CA PRO A 130 7.76 7.78 22.44
C PRO A 130 7.35 8.49 21.15
N SER A 131 6.31 8.01 20.48
CA SER A 131 5.81 8.59 19.22
C SER A 131 5.23 10.00 19.37
N GLY A 132 4.93 10.41 20.60
CA GLY A 132 4.25 11.67 20.89
C GLY A 132 2.72 11.63 20.69
N GLY A 133 2.15 10.44 20.62
CA GLY A 133 0.72 10.18 20.49
C GLY A 133 0.39 8.72 20.74
N ILE A 134 -0.80 8.30 20.30
CA ILE A 134 -1.33 6.95 20.43
C ILE A 134 -1.52 6.36 19.03
N ASP A 135 -1.29 5.05 18.89
CA ASP A 135 -1.39 4.30 17.64
C ASP A 135 -0.59 4.95 16.48
N PRO A 136 0.75 5.07 16.56
CA PRO A 136 1.57 5.56 15.45
C PRO A 136 1.50 4.61 14.26
N GLN A 137 0.89 5.08 13.16
CA GLN A 137 0.66 4.30 11.96
C GLN A 137 1.83 4.39 10.97
N HIS A 138 2.27 5.60 10.65
CA HIS A 138 3.26 5.84 9.60
C HIS A 138 4.30 6.87 10.00
N VAL A 139 5.51 6.72 9.43
CA VAL A 139 6.49 7.81 9.34
C VAL A 139 6.56 8.25 7.87
N VAL A 140 6.22 9.52 7.63
CA VAL A 140 5.96 10.05 6.27
C VAL A 140 6.93 11.18 5.95
N PRO A 141 7.72 11.11 4.85
CA PRO A 141 8.54 12.22 4.39
C PRO A 141 7.69 13.41 3.95
N SER A 142 8.06 14.63 4.38
CA SER A 142 7.45 15.87 3.89
C SER A 142 7.67 16.06 2.39
N TYR A 143 6.81 16.87 1.75
CA TYR A 143 6.92 17.19 0.33
C TYR A 143 8.30 17.69 -0.07
N ASP A 144 8.87 18.58 0.74
CA ASP A 144 10.17 19.23 0.53
C ASP A 144 11.36 18.40 1.01
N LEU A 145 11.13 17.19 1.55
CA LEU A 145 12.13 16.24 2.02
C LEU A 145 12.97 16.73 3.22
N ARG A 146 12.48 17.70 3.98
CA ARG A 146 13.24 18.30 5.10
C ARG A 146 12.79 17.85 6.47
N THR A 147 11.62 17.22 6.55
CA THR A 147 11.00 16.73 7.78
C THR A 147 10.43 15.34 7.54
N LEU A 148 10.46 14.50 8.54
CA LEU A 148 9.65 13.28 8.58
C LEU A 148 8.52 13.50 9.59
N TRP A 149 7.34 12.96 9.32
CA TRP A 149 6.16 13.12 10.15
C TRP A 149 5.71 11.78 10.70
N ILE A 150 5.62 11.64 12.03
CA ILE A 150 4.93 10.52 12.66
C ILE A 150 3.45 10.83 12.65
N ALA A 151 2.61 9.95 12.13
CA ALA A 151 1.16 10.05 12.18
C ALA A 151 0.62 9.13 13.30
N ASN A 152 0.07 9.71 14.37
CA ASN A 152 -0.49 9.01 15.52
C ASN A 152 -2.02 9.11 15.44
N GLU A 153 -2.68 8.01 15.13
CA GLU A 153 -4.09 8.01 14.75
C GLU A 153 -5.05 8.15 15.92
N ASP A 154 -4.75 7.57 17.08
CA ASP A 154 -5.58 7.49 18.28
C ASP A 154 -6.93 6.80 18.01
N VAL A 155 -6.92 5.51 17.76
CA VAL A 155 -8.13 4.72 17.54
C VAL A 155 -8.59 4.07 18.86
N PRO A 156 -9.86 4.23 19.27
CA PRO A 156 -10.99 4.91 18.61
C PRO A 156 -11.14 6.41 18.98
N GLY A 157 -10.14 7.02 19.56
CA GLY A 157 -10.17 8.39 20.09
C GLY A 157 -10.23 9.49 19.01
N THR A 158 -10.07 10.72 19.47
CA THR A 158 -10.12 11.94 18.63
C THR A 158 -8.90 12.84 18.82
N ASN A 159 -7.92 12.38 19.61
CA ASN A 159 -6.77 13.17 20.03
C ASN A 159 -5.50 12.78 19.27
N GLY A 160 -5.65 12.44 18.00
CA GLY A 160 -4.52 12.12 17.14
C GLY A 160 -3.52 13.28 17.07
N THR A 161 -2.29 12.96 16.71
CA THR A 161 -1.21 13.94 16.57
C THR A 161 -0.36 13.64 15.35
N VAL A 162 0.29 14.68 14.82
CA VAL A 162 1.45 14.51 13.94
C VAL A 162 2.69 15.06 14.63
N VAL A 163 3.82 14.36 14.52
CA VAL A 163 5.05 14.73 15.21
C VAL A 163 6.18 14.86 14.20
N PRO A 164 6.84 16.03 14.08
CA PRO A 164 7.98 16.18 13.20
C PRO A 164 9.20 15.43 13.74
N ILE A 165 9.97 14.80 12.86
CA ILE A 165 11.33 14.33 13.13
C ILE A 165 12.28 15.16 12.29
N ASP A 166 13.32 15.74 12.91
CA ASP A 166 14.44 16.32 12.16
C ASP A 166 15.32 15.19 11.63
N PRO A 167 15.41 14.99 10.31
CA PRO A 167 16.16 13.87 9.76
C PRO A 167 17.68 14.02 9.88
N ARG A 168 18.18 15.18 10.30
CA ARG A 168 19.62 15.40 10.56
C ARG A 168 20.05 14.95 11.94
N THR A 169 19.14 15.02 12.89
CA THR A 169 19.38 14.61 14.28
C THR A 169 18.71 13.29 14.63
N GLY A 170 17.67 12.91 13.85
CA GLY A 170 16.81 11.74 14.12
C GLY A 170 15.85 11.95 15.29
N LYS A 171 15.75 13.17 15.84
CA LYS A 171 14.98 13.44 17.05
C LYS A 171 13.59 14.00 16.75
N PRO A 172 12.56 13.57 17.52
CA PRO A 172 11.21 14.10 17.39
C PRO A 172 11.11 15.52 17.97
N GLY A 173 10.22 16.32 17.40
CA GLY A 173 9.84 17.63 17.89
C GLY A 173 8.55 17.61 18.70
N VAL A 174 7.87 18.76 18.76
CA VAL A 174 6.64 18.93 19.52
C VAL A 174 5.43 18.37 18.75
N PRO A 175 4.58 17.53 19.36
CA PRO A 175 3.35 17.05 18.76
C PRO A 175 2.39 18.18 18.36
N ILE A 176 1.80 18.07 17.17
CA ILE A 176 0.76 18.96 16.66
C ILE A 176 -0.57 18.19 16.69
N PRO A 177 -1.62 18.68 17.35
CA PRO A 177 -2.93 18.03 17.37
C PRO A 177 -3.56 17.96 15.97
N VAL A 178 -3.93 16.76 15.55
CA VAL A 178 -4.62 16.48 14.29
C VAL A 178 -5.61 15.35 14.51
N ASP A 179 -6.86 15.53 14.10
CA ASP A 179 -7.90 14.51 14.30
C ASP A 179 -7.66 13.30 13.39
N ASN A 180 -7.45 12.15 13.99
CA ASN A 180 -7.41 10.83 13.35
C ASN A 180 -6.46 10.70 12.13
N PRO A 181 -5.17 11.07 12.23
CA PRO A 181 -4.25 11.00 11.09
C PRO A 181 -3.74 9.55 10.89
N TYR A 182 -4.47 8.76 10.11
CA TYR A 182 -4.02 7.42 9.71
C TYR A 182 -2.77 7.52 8.82
N ASN A 183 -2.84 8.34 7.77
CA ASN A 183 -1.75 8.53 6.83
C ASN A 183 -1.71 9.98 6.31
N LEU A 184 -0.59 10.36 5.70
CA LEU A 184 -0.37 11.69 5.14
C LEU A 184 0.02 11.58 3.67
N TYR A 185 -0.65 12.38 2.83
CA TYR A 185 -0.28 12.60 1.44
C TYR A 185 -0.04 14.09 1.19
N PHE A 186 0.82 14.44 0.26
CA PHE A 186 1.04 15.83 -0.13
C PHE A 186 0.46 16.06 -1.52
N THR A 187 -0.26 17.17 -1.69
CA THR A 187 -0.76 17.54 -3.02
C THR A 187 0.42 17.71 -4.00
N PRO A 188 0.24 17.34 -5.28
CA PRO A 188 1.32 17.40 -6.27
C PRO A 188 1.96 18.79 -6.45
N ASP A 189 1.27 19.85 -6.07
CA ASP A 189 1.80 21.23 -6.05
C ASP A 189 2.47 21.62 -4.71
N GLY A 190 2.49 20.72 -3.73
CA GLY A 190 3.09 20.92 -2.41
C GLY A 190 2.39 21.93 -1.50
N ARG A 191 1.19 22.40 -1.85
CA ARG A 191 0.49 23.47 -1.09
C ARG A 191 -0.35 22.95 0.07
N SER A 192 -0.65 21.67 0.08
CA SER A 192 -1.40 21.04 1.17
C SER A 192 -0.83 19.69 1.53
N VAL A 193 -0.91 19.32 2.80
CA VAL A 193 -0.90 17.95 3.26
C VAL A 193 -2.34 17.46 3.36
N ILE A 194 -2.61 16.28 2.83
CA ILE A 194 -3.88 15.57 2.93
C ILE A 194 -3.75 14.57 4.08
N VAL A 195 -4.44 14.83 5.16
CA VAL A 195 -4.58 13.89 6.28
C VAL A 195 -5.71 12.93 5.95
N VAL A 196 -5.39 11.65 5.90
CA VAL A 196 -6.38 10.59 5.78
C VAL A 196 -6.97 10.33 7.16
N ALA A 197 -8.17 10.88 7.39
CA ALA A 197 -8.90 10.68 8.64
C ALA A 197 -9.83 9.47 8.49
N GLU A 198 -9.25 8.27 8.67
CA GLU A 198 -9.87 6.99 8.34
C GLU A 198 -11.20 6.78 9.03
N GLN A 199 -11.23 6.87 10.37
CA GLN A 199 -12.43 6.67 11.20
C GLN A 199 -13.47 7.75 10.96
N ARG A 200 -13.06 8.92 10.46
CA ARG A 200 -13.93 10.06 10.14
C ARG A 200 -14.49 9.98 8.72
N LYS A 201 -14.02 9.05 7.89
CA LYS A 201 -14.41 8.90 6.48
C LYS A 201 -14.27 10.24 5.74
N ARG A 202 -13.09 10.87 5.85
CA ARG A 202 -12.81 12.14 5.18
C ARG A 202 -11.33 12.34 4.91
N LEU A 203 -11.04 13.28 4.03
CA LEU A 203 -9.71 13.83 3.81
C LEU A 203 -9.67 15.26 4.32
N ASP A 204 -8.74 15.55 5.22
CA ASP A 204 -8.50 16.92 5.69
C ASP A 204 -7.31 17.52 4.95
N PHE A 205 -7.55 18.56 4.17
CA PHE A 205 -6.51 19.35 3.53
C PHE A 205 -5.98 20.37 4.53
N ARG A 206 -4.68 20.34 4.79
CA ARG A 206 -4.03 21.17 5.80
C ARG A 206 -2.79 21.85 5.24
N ASP A 207 -2.35 22.92 5.87
CA ASP A 207 -1.06 23.53 5.56
C ASP A 207 0.07 22.51 5.79
N PRO A 208 1.01 22.33 4.84
CA PRO A 208 1.98 21.23 4.91
C PRO A 208 3.08 21.42 5.99
N HIS A 209 3.14 22.59 6.63
CA HIS A 209 4.14 22.91 7.66
C HIS A 209 3.52 23.08 9.05
N THR A 210 2.37 23.75 9.12
CA THR A 210 1.70 24.07 10.40
C THR A 210 0.56 23.13 10.74
N PHE A 211 0.11 22.32 9.78
CA PHE A 211 -1.10 21.48 9.86
C PHE A 211 -2.40 22.25 10.16
N ALA A 212 -2.42 23.57 9.97
CA ALA A 212 -3.65 24.36 10.03
C ALA A 212 -4.65 23.87 8.98
N LEU A 213 -5.89 23.61 9.39
CA LEU A 213 -6.95 23.11 8.52
C LEU A 213 -7.30 24.13 7.43
N GLN A 214 -7.27 23.71 6.17
CA GLN A 214 -7.67 24.50 5.00
C GLN A 214 -9.08 24.12 4.52
N ALA A 215 -9.39 22.81 4.50
CA ALA A 215 -10.70 22.27 4.14
C ALA A 215 -10.81 20.80 4.53
N SER A 216 -12.05 20.29 4.57
CA SER A 216 -12.35 18.86 4.72
C SER A 216 -13.19 18.37 3.56
N LEU A 217 -12.90 17.18 3.05
CA LEU A 217 -13.68 16.49 2.02
C LEU A 217 -14.29 15.22 2.65
N PRO A 218 -15.60 15.19 2.94
CA PRO A 218 -16.27 13.98 3.39
C PRO A 218 -16.30 12.91 2.30
N LEU A 219 -16.11 11.65 2.71
CA LEU A 219 -16.12 10.47 1.85
C LEU A 219 -17.17 9.46 2.35
N PRO A 220 -18.48 9.76 2.27
CA PRO A 220 -19.52 8.93 2.86
C PRO A 220 -19.58 7.51 2.29
N GLY A 221 -19.14 7.33 1.04
CA GLY A 221 -19.05 6.04 0.36
C GLY A 221 -17.72 5.31 0.53
N CYS A 222 -16.85 5.74 1.47
CA CYS A 222 -15.52 5.15 1.66
C CYS A 222 -15.24 4.94 3.16
N ALA A 223 -15.78 3.86 3.73
CA ALA A 223 -15.41 3.44 5.07
C ALA A 223 -14.02 2.79 5.06
N GLY A 224 -13.16 3.16 6.02
CA GLY A 224 -11.77 2.71 6.05
C GLY A 224 -10.96 3.29 4.88
N VAL A 225 -11.08 4.62 4.65
CA VAL A 225 -10.19 5.28 3.70
C VAL A 225 -8.76 5.23 4.24
N ASN A 226 -7.82 4.62 3.51
CA ASN A 226 -6.48 4.42 4.07
C ASN A 226 -5.33 4.75 3.11
N HIS A 227 -5.05 3.95 2.10
CA HIS A 227 -3.87 4.14 1.24
C HIS A 227 -4.23 4.62 -0.16
N GLY A 228 -3.30 5.29 -0.83
CA GLY A 228 -3.55 5.78 -2.18
C GLY A 228 -2.30 6.20 -2.94
N ASP A 229 -2.47 6.48 -4.22
CA ASP A 229 -1.44 7.10 -5.06
C ASP A 229 -2.06 8.07 -6.07
N PHE A 230 -1.25 9.02 -6.52
CA PHE A 230 -1.65 10.03 -7.50
C PHE A 230 -1.45 9.54 -8.93
N SER A 231 -2.29 10.03 -9.85
CA SER A 231 -2.03 9.89 -11.29
C SER A 231 -0.69 10.49 -11.68
N ILE A 232 -0.12 10.00 -12.78
CA ILE A 232 1.20 10.47 -13.26
C ILE A 232 1.23 11.97 -13.58
N ASP A 233 0.10 12.53 -14.01
CA ASP A 233 -0.06 13.97 -14.28
C ASP A 233 -0.46 14.79 -13.04
N GLY A 234 -0.67 14.11 -11.90
CA GLY A 234 -1.09 14.70 -10.65
C GLY A 234 -2.54 15.16 -10.60
N SER A 235 -3.38 14.83 -11.58
CA SER A 235 -4.74 15.38 -11.67
C SER A 235 -5.73 14.78 -10.66
N TYR A 236 -5.52 13.54 -10.24
CA TYR A 236 -6.38 12.87 -9.26
C TYR A 236 -5.59 11.94 -8.32
N LEU A 237 -6.24 11.59 -7.22
CA LEU A 237 -5.80 10.62 -6.23
C LEU A 237 -6.81 9.47 -6.19
N ILE A 238 -6.35 8.23 -6.19
CA ILE A 238 -7.17 7.04 -5.93
C ILE A 238 -6.77 6.49 -4.57
N LEU A 239 -7.76 6.27 -3.69
CA LEU A 239 -7.56 5.71 -2.35
C LEU A 239 -8.40 4.45 -2.18
N SER A 240 -7.91 3.52 -1.37
CA SER A 240 -8.64 2.35 -0.93
C SER A 240 -9.66 2.70 0.16
N CYS A 241 -10.78 1.98 0.12
CA CYS A 241 -11.88 2.04 1.08
C CYS A 241 -12.02 0.65 1.68
N GLU A 242 -11.17 0.33 2.65
CA GLU A 242 -10.97 -1.02 3.19
C GLU A 242 -12.28 -1.68 3.64
N PHE A 243 -13.05 -0.98 4.49
CA PHE A 243 -14.29 -1.52 5.05
C PHE A 243 -15.50 -1.35 4.12
N GLN A 244 -15.34 -0.60 2.99
CA GLN A 244 -16.35 -0.45 1.96
C GLN A 244 -16.08 -1.36 0.75
N ARG A 245 -14.97 -2.11 0.75
CA ARG A 245 -14.60 -3.08 -0.31
C ARG A 245 -14.45 -2.43 -1.68
N GLY A 246 -13.87 -1.25 -1.73
CA GLY A 246 -13.81 -0.49 -2.96
C GLY A 246 -12.73 0.58 -2.96
N LEU A 247 -12.85 1.49 -3.90
CA LEU A 247 -11.94 2.62 -4.08
C LEU A 247 -12.71 3.91 -4.20
N VAL A 248 -12.07 5.03 -3.87
CA VAL A 248 -12.54 6.38 -4.16
C VAL A 248 -11.53 7.11 -5.04
N LYS A 249 -12.03 7.80 -6.07
CA LYS A 249 -11.24 8.71 -6.91
C LYS A 249 -11.60 10.15 -6.58
N VAL A 250 -10.59 10.97 -6.33
CA VAL A 250 -10.72 12.33 -5.82
C VAL A 250 -9.99 13.32 -6.72
N ASP A 251 -10.66 14.40 -7.11
CA ASP A 251 -10.02 15.63 -7.57
C ASP A 251 -9.62 16.43 -6.33
N TRP A 252 -8.33 16.39 -6.01
CA TRP A 252 -7.80 17.06 -4.82
C TRP A 252 -7.81 18.59 -4.95
N ARG A 253 -7.75 19.14 -6.18
CA ARG A 253 -7.77 20.60 -6.44
C ARG A 253 -9.17 21.17 -6.26
N ALA A 254 -10.16 20.50 -6.86
CA ALA A 254 -11.56 20.85 -6.67
C ALA A 254 -12.09 20.42 -5.29
N ARG A 255 -11.34 19.57 -4.55
CA ARG A 255 -11.76 18.94 -3.29
C ARG A 255 -13.10 18.23 -3.45
N ALA A 256 -13.19 17.39 -4.48
CA ALA A 256 -14.41 16.72 -4.89
C ALA A 256 -14.18 15.23 -5.15
N VAL A 257 -15.19 14.41 -4.81
CA VAL A 257 -15.22 13.01 -5.20
C VAL A 257 -15.59 12.91 -6.67
N LEU A 258 -14.74 12.25 -7.46
CA LEU A 258 -15.01 11.95 -8.87
C LEU A 258 -15.83 10.67 -9.05
N GLY A 259 -15.73 9.73 -8.12
CA GLY A 259 -16.48 8.48 -8.15
C GLY A 259 -16.02 7.49 -7.09
N TYR A 260 -16.81 6.43 -6.96
CA TYR A 260 -16.50 5.24 -6.17
C TYR A 260 -16.49 4.03 -7.09
N LEU A 261 -15.55 3.11 -6.91
CA LEU A 261 -15.45 1.84 -7.62
C LEU A 261 -15.64 0.72 -6.60
N GLN A 262 -16.68 -0.08 -6.77
CA GLN A 262 -16.89 -1.29 -5.98
C GLN A 262 -16.02 -2.40 -6.58
N LEU A 263 -15.22 -3.04 -5.75
CA LEU A 263 -14.46 -4.25 -6.06
C LEU A 263 -15.27 -5.51 -5.75
N ALA A 264 -14.61 -6.66 -5.73
CA ALA A 264 -15.26 -7.93 -5.39
C ALA A 264 -15.96 -7.88 -4.00
N PRO A 265 -17.05 -8.66 -3.79
CA PRO A 265 -17.84 -8.61 -2.56
C PRO A 265 -17.07 -8.99 -1.27
N ASP A 266 -15.97 -9.70 -1.41
CA ASP A 266 -15.07 -10.13 -0.33
C ASP A 266 -13.76 -9.32 -0.29
N ALA A 267 -13.61 -8.26 -1.11
CA ALA A 267 -12.40 -7.46 -1.17
C ALA A 267 -12.12 -6.72 0.15
N VAL A 268 -10.84 -6.64 0.49
CA VAL A 268 -10.29 -5.84 1.60
C VAL A 268 -9.09 -5.06 1.06
N PRO A 269 -9.34 -4.00 0.23
CA PRO A 269 -8.29 -3.29 -0.46
C PRO A 269 -7.40 -2.51 0.52
N GLN A 270 -6.10 -2.56 0.27
CA GLN A 270 -5.04 -1.98 1.08
C GLN A 270 -4.21 -0.97 0.27
N ASP A 271 -2.89 -1.13 0.26
CA ASP A 271 -1.99 -0.19 -0.42
C ASP A 271 -2.27 -0.08 -1.92
N VAL A 272 -2.02 1.12 -2.43
CA VAL A 272 -2.25 1.47 -3.84
C VAL A 272 -0.97 2.04 -4.42
N ARG A 273 -0.53 1.51 -5.56
CA ARG A 273 0.60 2.04 -6.33
C ARG A 273 0.27 2.14 -7.80
N VAL A 274 0.68 3.25 -8.41
CA VAL A 274 0.56 3.44 -9.85
C VAL A 274 1.72 2.80 -10.59
N SER A 275 1.46 2.22 -11.76
CA SER A 275 2.48 1.65 -12.65
C SER A 275 3.49 2.70 -13.11
N PRO A 276 4.72 2.30 -13.53
CA PRO A 276 5.72 3.25 -14.01
C PRO A 276 5.24 4.18 -15.12
N ASN A 277 4.42 3.67 -16.05
CA ASN A 277 3.86 4.46 -17.15
C ASN A 277 2.56 5.21 -16.79
N GLY A 278 2.09 5.08 -15.55
CA GLY A 278 0.90 5.76 -15.05
C GLY A 278 -0.44 5.20 -15.53
N SER A 279 -0.46 4.09 -16.29
CA SER A 279 -1.71 3.57 -16.89
C SER A 279 -2.56 2.75 -15.94
N THR A 280 -1.92 2.07 -14.99
CA THR A 280 -2.57 1.09 -14.12
C THR A 280 -2.30 1.41 -12.66
N PHE A 281 -3.32 1.37 -11.84
CA PHE A 281 -3.20 1.34 -10.38
C PHE A 281 -3.29 -0.11 -9.92
N TYR A 282 -2.29 -0.54 -9.16
CA TYR A 282 -2.28 -1.82 -8.46
C TYR A 282 -2.78 -1.60 -7.04
N VAL A 283 -3.75 -2.39 -6.63
CA VAL A 283 -4.37 -2.30 -5.31
C VAL A 283 -4.20 -3.64 -4.62
N ALA A 284 -3.42 -3.68 -3.56
CA ALA A 284 -3.26 -4.88 -2.75
C ALA A 284 -4.59 -5.26 -2.11
N ASP A 285 -4.90 -6.56 -2.05
CA ASP A 285 -6.09 -7.06 -1.39
C ASP A 285 -5.75 -8.12 -0.36
N LEU A 286 -6.06 -7.79 0.89
CA LEU A 286 -5.72 -8.61 2.05
C LEU A 286 -6.46 -9.94 2.04
N GLN A 287 -7.75 -9.94 1.67
CA GLN A 287 -8.62 -11.11 1.75
C GLN A 287 -8.39 -12.07 0.57
N ARG A 288 -8.23 -11.53 -0.64
CA ARG A 288 -8.10 -12.34 -1.85
C ARG A 288 -6.66 -12.76 -2.14
N GLY A 289 -5.69 -12.11 -1.50
CA GLY A 289 -4.26 -12.43 -1.65
C GLY A 289 -3.73 -12.12 -3.03
N GLY A 290 -3.76 -10.84 -3.42
CA GLY A 290 -3.29 -10.40 -4.72
C GLY A 290 -3.48 -8.93 -4.98
N LEU A 291 -3.43 -8.55 -6.24
CA LEU A 291 -3.49 -7.19 -6.72
C LEU A 291 -4.68 -7.02 -7.67
N PHE A 292 -5.64 -6.18 -7.32
CA PHE A 292 -6.55 -5.65 -8.33
C PHE A 292 -5.77 -4.70 -9.25
N THR A 293 -6.07 -4.75 -10.54
CA THR A 293 -5.57 -3.79 -11.52
C THR A 293 -6.71 -2.88 -11.93
N VAL A 294 -6.45 -1.56 -11.92
CA VAL A 294 -7.46 -0.53 -12.19
C VAL A 294 -6.93 0.45 -13.23
N ASP A 295 -7.70 0.68 -14.28
CA ASP A 295 -7.47 1.83 -15.16
C ASP A 295 -7.85 3.11 -14.40
N GLY A 296 -6.86 3.94 -14.09
CA GLY A 296 -7.09 5.15 -13.31
C GLY A 296 -7.92 6.22 -14.03
N ASN A 297 -7.86 6.29 -15.37
CA ASN A 297 -8.60 7.27 -16.15
C ASN A 297 -10.08 6.89 -16.28
N LEU A 298 -10.36 5.65 -16.70
CA LEU A 298 -11.72 5.12 -16.81
C LEU A 298 -12.33 4.81 -15.44
N PHE A 299 -11.48 4.64 -14.42
CA PHE A 299 -11.82 4.25 -13.06
C PHE A 299 -12.61 2.94 -13.01
N THR A 300 -12.06 1.93 -13.68
CA THR A 300 -12.64 0.57 -13.79
C THR A 300 -11.63 -0.48 -13.45
N GLU A 301 -12.07 -1.57 -12.79
CA GLU A 301 -11.25 -2.77 -12.59
C GLU A 301 -10.96 -3.42 -13.95
N THR A 302 -9.71 -3.78 -14.19
CA THR A 302 -9.24 -4.41 -15.43
C THR A 302 -8.78 -5.85 -15.23
N GLY A 303 -8.61 -6.29 -13.99
CA GLY A 303 -8.21 -7.66 -13.66
C GLY A 303 -7.71 -7.83 -12.24
N PHE A 304 -7.26 -9.07 -11.97
CA PHE A 304 -6.69 -9.47 -10.68
C PHE A 304 -5.46 -10.35 -10.91
N ILE A 305 -4.39 -10.08 -10.16
CA ILE A 305 -3.13 -10.85 -10.20
C ILE A 305 -2.91 -11.47 -8.83
N ALA A 306 -2.96 -12.79 -8.74
CA ALA A 306 -2.67 -13.48 -7.49
C ALA A 306 -1.21 -13.29 -7.09
N THR A 307 -0.98 -13.00 -5.83
CA THR A 307 0.33 -12.99 -5.18
C THR A 307 0.39 -14.13 -4.15
N ASN A 308 0.24 -13.81 -2.86
CA ASN A 308 0.08 -14.77 -1.79
C ASN A 308 -0.93 -14.22 -0.76
N VAL A 309 -1.26 -15.03 0.24
CA VAL A 309 -2.30 -14.71 1.23
C VAL A 309 -1.94 -13.44 2.00
N GLY A 310 -2.90 -12.52 2.08
CA GLY A 310 -2.77 -11.33 2.90
C GLY A 310 -1.98 -10.18 2.25
N ALA A 311 -2.08 -10.00 0.93
CA ALA A 311 -1.38 -8.90 0.24
C ALA A 311 -1.76 -7.53 0.83
N HIS A 312 -0.75 -6.75 1.26
CA HIS A 312 -0.93 -5.49 1.96
C HIS A 312 -0.02 -4.38 1.43
N GLY A 313 1.24 -4.33 1.81
CA GLY A 313 2.16 -3.26 1.43
C GLY A 313 2.76 -3.43 0.04
N LEU A 314 2.88 -2.34 -0.70
CA LEU A 314 3.43 -2.29 -2.06
C LEU A 314 4.66 -1.38 -2.09
N VAL A 315 5.82 -1.92 -2.44
CA VAL A 315 7.08 -1.18 -2.45
C VAL A 315 7.74 -1.26 -3.84
N ILE A 316 7.98 -0.11 -4.45
CA ILE A 316 8.63 -0.04 -5.77
C ILE A 316 10.14 -0.21 -5.63
N SER A 317 10.74 -1.05 -6.47
CA SER A 317 12.21 -1.17 -6.57
C SER A 317 12.85 0.15 -7.05
N ARG A 318 14.11 0.40 -6.67
CA ARG A 318 14.78 1.68 -7.01
C ARG A 318 15.02 1.90 -8.51
N ASP A 319 14.97 0.86 -9.30
CA ASP A 319 15.04 0.97 -10.77
C ASP A 319 13.65 1.15 -11.42
N GLY A 320 12.57 1.04 -10.63
CA GLY A 320 11.19 1.15 -11.09
C GLY A 320 10.74 -0.02 -11.96
N THR A 321 11.48 -1.14 -11.97
CA THR A 321 11.15 -2.31 -12.82
C THR A 321 10.29 -3.33 -12.10
N LYS A 322 10.35 -3.36 -10.76
CA LYS A 322 9.66 -4.33 -9.91
C LYS A 322 8.87 -3.66 -8.79
N MET A 323 7.94 -4.42 -8.26
CA MET A 323 7.23 -4.10 -7.03
C MET A 323 7.31 -5.29 -6.08
N TYR A 324 7.64 -5.01 -4.82
CA TYR A 324 7.61 -5.99 -3.74
C TYR A 324 6.26 -5.91 -3.05
N VAL A 325 5.56 -7.03 -2.99
CA VAL A 325 4.24 -7.14 -2.35
C VAL A 325 4.41 -7.88 -1.04
N ALA A 326 4.13 -7.20 0.07
CA ALA A 326 4.14 -7.80 1.38
C ALA A 326 2.84 -8.58 1.61
N ASN A 327 2.94 -9.88 1.82
CA ASN A 327 1.81 -10.77 2.06
C ASN A 327 1.81 -11.19 3.54
N ARG A 328 0.85 -10.70 4.33
CA ARG A 328 0.77 -10.93 5.79
C ARG A 328 0.52 -12.40 6.19
N GLY A 329 0.24 -13.30 5.25
CA GLY A 329 -0.20 -14.64 5.55
C GLY A 329 -1.67 -14.68 5.98
N ASN A 330 -2.04 -15.56 6.90
CA ASN A 330 -3.44 -15.76 7.33
C ASN A 330 -4.00 -14.60 8.20
N GLN A 331 -3.26 -13.50 8.35
CA GLN A 331 -3.71 -12.33 9.09
C GLN A 331 -4.61 -11.47 8.24
N THR A 332 -5.89 -11.68 8.38
CA THR A 332 -6.92 -10.71 8.04
C THR A 332 -7.09 -9.76 9.22
N GLN A 333 -7.56 -8.56 8.97
CA GLN A 333 -7.84 -7.46 9.91
C GLN A 333 -7.92 -7.85 11.39
N GLY A 334 -6.88 -7.59 12.18
CA GLY A 334 -6.93 -7.53 13.63
C GLY A 334 -7.39 -8.79 14.37
N VAL A 335 -7.47 -9.93 13.74
CA VAL A 335 -7.93 -11.18 14.33
C VAL A 335 -6.74 -12.00 14.79
N GLY A 336 -6.18 -11.59 15.91
CA GLY A 336 -5.22 -12.39 16.69
C GLY A 336 -3.85 -12.64 16.04
N PRO A 337 -2.88 -13.10 16.82
CA PRO A 337 -1.58 -13.46 16.31
C PRO A 337 -1.72 -14.72 15.45
N GLY A 338 -1.57 -14.59 14.17
CA GLY A 338 -1.45 -15.70 13.26
C GLY A 338 -0.16 -15.55 12.50
N HIS A 339 0.77 -16.37 12.80
CA HIS A 339 1.91 -16.57 11.95
C HIS A 339 1.44 -17.41 10.77
N GLY A 340 0.95 -16.75 9.74
CA GLY A 340 0.66 -17.40 8.48
C GLY A 340 1.93 -17.62 7.68
N PRO A 341 1.87 -18.20 6.48
CA PRO A 341 2.99 -18.27 5.56
C PRO A 341 3.22 -16.90 4.91
N GLY A 342 3.56 -15.87 5.73
CA GLY A 342 3.87 -14.54 5.23
C GLY A 342 5.08 -14.56 4.31
N SER A 343 5.07 -13.70 3.31
CA SER A 343 6.07 -13.70 2.24
C SER A 343 6.17 -12.34 1.56
N ILE A 344 7.17 -12.21 0.69
CA ILE A 344 7.28 -11.10 -0.25
C ILE A 344 7.19 -11.64 -1.68
N SER A 345 6.12 -11.28 -2.40
CA SER A 345 6.05 -11.57 -3.84
C SER A 345 6.78 -10.50 -4.62
N VAL A 346 7.61 -10.92 -5.57
CA VAL A 346 8.34 -10.03 -6.49
C VAL A 346 7.55 -9.92 -7.80
N PHE A 347 6.89 -8.79 -7.99
CA PHE A 347 6.13 -8.49 -9.20
C PHE A 347 6.99 -7.72 -10.20
N ASP A 348 6.91 -8.08 -11.47
CA ASP A 348 7.67 -7.47 -12.57
C ASP A 348 6.71 -6.70 -13.50
N PHE A 349 6.95 -5.39 -13.66
CA PHE A 349 6.09 -4.53 -14.45
C PHE A 349 6.14 -4.80 -15.96
N ALA A 350 7.26 -5.29 -16.48
CA ALA A 350 7.41 -5.56 -17.92
C ALA A 350 6.59 -6.78 -18.35
N THR A 351 6.56 -7.81 -17.50
CA THR A 351 5.81 -9.05 -17.76
C THR A 351 4.40 -9.03 -17.16
N ASN A 352 4.11 -8.08 -16.27
CA ASN A 352 2.87 -7.97 -15.49
C ASN A 352 2.57 -9.25 -14.70
N ARG A 353 3.60 -9.84 -14.07
CA ARG A 353 3.51 -11.12 -13.36
C ARG A 353 4.36 -11.13 -12.10
N VAL A 354 4.00 -12.01 -11.16
CA VAL A 354 4.89 -12.42 -10.08
C VAL A 354 5.98 -13.30 -10.65
N VAL A 355 7.24 -12.91 -10.42
CA VAL A 355 8.45 -13.59 -10.95
C VAL A 355 9.30 -14.22 -9.85
N GLY A 356 8.94 -14.03 -8.60
CA GLY A 356 9.64 -14.61 -7.45
C GLY A 356 8.83 -14.48 -6.17
N GLU A 357 9.19 -15.33 -5.21
CA GLU A 357 8.57 -15.35 -3.87
C GLU A 357 9.69 -15.53 -2.83
N TRP A 358 9.72 -14.67 -1.81
CA TRP A 358 10.63 -14.78 -0.68
C TRP A 358 9.81 -15.14 0.57
N THR A 359 10.05 -16.32 1.09
CA THR A 359 9.36 -16.82 2.28
C THR A 359 10.09 -16.42 3.54
N ILE A 360 9.35 -16.20 4.63
CA ILE A 360 9.91 -15.94 5.95
C ILE A 360 10.06 -17.29 6.66
N PRO A 361 11.29 -17.67 7.10
CA PRO A 361 11.51 -18.90 7.84
C PRO A 361 10.66 -18.96 9.11
N GLY A 362 9.86 -20.03 9.26
CA GLY A 362 8.95 -20.17 10.39
C GLY A 362 7.61 -19.42 10.24
N GLY A 363 7.39 -18.74 9.14
CA GLY A 363 6.23 -17.88 8.91
C GLY A 363 6.47 -16.45 9.40
N GLY A 364 5.48 -15.56 9.14
CA GLY A 364 5.56 -14.18 9.55
C GLY A 364 4.40 -13.35 9.03
N SER A 365 4.38 -12.07 9.37
CA SER A 365 3.33 -11.13 9.00
C SER A 365 3.91 -9.84 8.39
N PRO A 366 4.64 -9.92 7.26
CA PRO A 366 5.20 -8.72 6.62
C PRO A 366 4.07 -7.79 6.18
N ASP A 367 4.24 -6.50 6.47
CA ASP A 367 3.17 -5.52 6.33
C ASP A 367 3.55 -4.35 5.44
N MET A 368 4.15 -3.31 5.98
CA MET A 368 4.55 -2.11 5.27
C MET A 368 6.06 -1.94 5.27
N GLY A 369 6.61 -1.44 4.18
CA GLY A 369 8.05 -1.36 4.08
C GLY A 369 8.58 -0.31 3.14
N ASN A 370 9.92 -0.30 3.04
CA ASN A 370 10.63 0.57 2.12
C ASN A 370 12.00 -0.01 1.76
N VAL A 371 12.53 0.40 0.60
CA VAL A 371 13.82 -0.02 0.07
C VAL A 371 14.91 1.01 0.41
N THR A 372 16.11 0.56 0.74
CA THR A 372 17.28 1.43 0.94
C THR A 372 17.61 2.27 -0.31
N PRO A 373 18.31 3.42 -0.16
CA PRO A 373 18.67 4.27 -1.30
C PRO A 373 19.49 3.55 -2.38
N ASP A 374 20.29 2.57 -1.99
CA ASP A 374 21.09 1.76 -2.91
C ASP A 374 20.32 0.59 -3.54
N GLY A 375 19.06 0.39 -3.14
CA GLY A 375 18.19 -0.65 -3.66
C GLY A 375 18.49 -2.06 -3.17
N ARG A 376 19.41 -2.24 -2.20
CA ARG A 376 19.92 -3.57 -1.82
C ARG A 376 19.12 -4.25 -0.71
N ARG A 377 18.45 -3.48 0.13
CA ARG A 377 17.70 -4.02 1.27
C ARG A 377 16.28 -3.49 1.27
N LEU A 378 15.33 -4.39 1.45
CA LEU A 378 13.94 -4.08 1.70
C LEU A 378 13.68 -4.28 3.20
N PHE A 379 13.28 -3.22 3.91
CA PHE A 379 12.84 -3.26 5.30
C PHE A 379 11.32 -3.33 5.32
N VAL A 380 10.75 -4.30 6.01
CA VAL A 380 9.31 -4.51 6.11
C VAL A 380 8.94 -4.78 7.56
N SER A 381 7.92 -4.09 8.08
CA SER A 381 7.40 -4.40 9.42
C SER A 381 6.80 -5.81 9.45
N GLY A 382 7.07 -6.56 10.49
CA GLY A 382 6.41 -7.80 10.86
C GLY A 382 5.33 -7.51 11.89
N ARG A 383 4.14 -7.10 11.41
CA ARG A 383 3.12 -6.41 12.22
C ARG A 383 2.74 -7.17 13.49
N PHE A 384 2.51 -8.46 13.39
CA PHE A 384 2.08 -9.28 14.52
C PHE A 384 3.22 -10.12 15.13
N ASP A 385 4.45 -9.87 14.68
CA ASP A 385 5.66 -10.56 15.14
C ASP A 385 6.56 -9.64 15.96
N ASP A 386 6.23 -8.34 16.04
CA ASP A 386 6.99 -7.32 16.78
C ASP A 386 8.45 -7.19 16.28
N VAL A 387 8.63 -7.29 14.97
CA VAL A 387 9.94 -7.26 14.32
C VAL A 387 9.93 -6.38 13.06
N VAL A 388 11.13 -6.13 12.53
CA VAL A 388 11.34 -5.70 11.15
C VAL A 388 12.07 -6.80 10.42
N TYR A 389 11.52 -7.28 9.31
CA TYR A 389 12.20 -8.17 8.37
C TYR A 389 13.05 -7.34 7.41
N VAL A 390 14.26 -7.78 7.15
CA VAL A 390 15.18 -7.15 6.20
C VAL A 390 15.58 -8.15 5.15
N PHE A 391 15.11 -7.93 3.92
CA PHE A 391 15.41 -8.80 2.79
C PHE A 391 16.54 -8.23 1.94
N ASP A 392 17.49 -9.05 1.53
CA ASP A 392 18.38 -8.74 0.43
C ASP A 392 17.58 -8.79 -0.89
N THR A 393 17.51 -7.68 -1.61
CA THR A 393 16.64 -7.56 -2.79
C THR A 393 17.10 -8.37 -4.00
N LYS A 394 18.32 -8.91 -3.98
CA LYS A 394 18.85 -9.76 -5.04
C LYS A 394 18.59 -11.24 -4.78
N THR A 395 18.71 -11.66 -3.53
CA THR A 395 18.67 -13.09 -3.16
C THR A 395 17.40 -13.48 -2.44
N GLY A 396 16.68 -12.53 -1.84
CA GLY A 396 15.55 -12.78 -0.94
C GLY A 396 15.97 -13.31 0.43
N ALA A 397 17.27 -13.35 0.74
CA ALA A 397 17.74 -13.73 2.07
C ALA A 397 17.23 -12.73 3.11
N GLU A 398 16.71 -13.24 4.22
CA GLU A 398 16.05 -12.47 5.26
C GLU A 398 16.85 -12.49 6.57
N VAL A 399 16.82 -11.38 7.30
CA VAL A 399 17.19 -11.26 8.70
C VAL A 399 16.14 -10.48 9.47
N THR A 400 15.96 -10.81 10.75
CA THR A 400 14.94 -10.23 11.63
C THR A 400 15.55 -9.29 12.65
N ILE A 401 14.91 -8.14 12.91
CA ILE A 401 15.31 -7.16 13.94
C ILE A 401 14.13 -6.99 14.91
N PRO A 402 14.26 -7.34 16.21
CA PRO A 402 13.22 -7.06 17.20
C PRO A 402 12.99 -5.55 17.38
N VAL A 403 11.71 -5.14 17.49
CA VAL A 403 11.27 -3.75 17.69
C VAL A 403 10.13 -3.69 18.70
N GLY A 404 9.35 -2.60 18.72
CA GLY A 404 8.17 -2.45 19.57
C GLY A 404 6.97 -3.29 19.09
N LYS A 405 5.81 -3.06 19.75
CA LYS A 405 4.59 -3.85 19.51
C LYS A 405 3.80 -3.36 18.30
N GLU A 406 3.44 -4.27 17.41
CA GLU A 406 2.71 -4.03 16.16
C GLU A 406 3.38 -2.93 15.30
N PRO A 407 4.59 -3.13 14.77
CA PRO A 407 5.21 -2.19 13.84
C PRO A 407 4.39 -2.10 12.55
N HIS A 408 4.32 -0.87 11.95
CA HIS A 408 3.54 -0.66 10.71
C HIS A 408 4.33 0.12 9.65
N GLY A 409 4.00 1.36 9.37
CA GLY A 409 4.49 2.15 8.25
C GLY A 409 5.97 2.52 8.31
N VAL A 410 6.86 1.57 8.06
CA VAL A 410 8.32 1.71 8.10
C VAL A 410 8.83 2.67 7.03
N ALA A 411 9.60 3.67 7.43
CA ALA A 411 10.26 4.61 6.54
C ALA A 411 11.78 4.46 6.57
N VAL A 412 12.38 4.13 5.43
CA VAL A 412 13.82 4.25 5.21
C VAL A 412 14.15 5.68 4.82
N TRP A 413 15.15 6.30 5.41
CA TRP A 413 15.55 7.66 5.10
C TRP A 413 17.07 7.84 5.05
N PRO A 414 17.65 8.66 4.12
CA PRO A 414 16.94 9.36 3.03
C PRO A 414 16.51 8.43 1.90
N GLN A 415 15.53 8.88 1.09
CA GLN A 415 15.09 8.15 -0.10
C GLN A 415 15.45 8.94 -1.38
N PRO A 416 15.81 8.25 -2.48
CA PRO A 416 15.94 8.87 -3.79
C PRO A 416 14.60 9.47 -4.25
N GLY A 417 14.67 10.63 -4.92
CA GLY A 417 13.53 11.39 -5.42
C GLY A 417 13.72 12.88 -5.19
N GLN A 418 12.94 13.69 -5.90
CA GLN A 418 13.02 15.16 -5.83
C GLN A 418 11.99 15.75 -4.86
N TYR A 419 10.87 15.07 -4.66
CA TYR A 419 9.81 15.42 -3.72
C TYR A 419 9.05 14.16 -3.29
N SER A 420 8.29 14.27 -2.21
CA SER A 420 7.45 13.19 -1.69
C SER A 420 5.97 13.53 -1.84
N LEU A 421 5.18 12.58 -2.32
CA LEU A 421 3.72 12.66 -2.28
C LEU A 421 3.12 12.02 -1.02
N GLY A 422 3.97 11.69 -0.03
CA GLY A 422 3.53 11.16 1.26
C GLY A 422 3.65 9.66 1.40
N HIS A 423 2.80 9.06 2.21
CA HIS A 423 2.87 7.66 2.62
C HIS A 423 4.24 7.34 3.26
N THR A 424 4.75 6.13 3.21
CA THR A 424 6.12 5.80 3.66
C THR A 424 7.21 6.28 2.68
N GLY A 425 6.83 6.92 1.59
CA GLY A 425 7.71 7.47 0.56
C GLY A 425 7.22 7.21 -0.85
N ASN A 426 6.07 7.82 -1.24
CA ASN A 426 5.67 7.93 -2.64
C ASN A 426 6.55 9.00 -3.30
N MET A 427 7.82 8.64 -3.49
CA MET A 427 8.83 9.54 -4.06
C MET A 427 8.64 9.73 -5.57
N ARG A 428 8.96 10.96 -6.02
CA ARG A 428 8.93 11.32 -7.45
C ARG A 428 10.21 12.04 -7.87
#